data_be502fd00ed29776ea8cc136ee40e8eb
#
_entry.id   be502fd00ed29776ea8cc136ee40e8eb
#
_cell.length_a   1.000
_cell.length_b   1.000
_cell.length_c   1.000
_cell.angle_alpha   90.00
_cell.angle_beta   90.00
_cell.angle_gamma   90.00
#
_symmetry.space_group_name_H-M   'P 1'
#
loop_
_entity.id
_entity.type
_entity.pdbx_description
1 polymer ?
#
loop_
_entity_poly.entity_id
_entity_poly.type
_entity_poly.pdbx_seq_one_letter_code
_entity_poly.pdbx_strand_id
1 'polypeptide(L)'
;MASVNVYSIDGKEVGKIDLNDAIFGVEVNEHLLHKARVTILSNNRQGTQKQKTRSEVSGGGKKPWRQKGTGNARQGSIRAPQWKGGGVVFAAVPRDYDMDMNKKEKRLALKSALTNCVKDNNLVVVDELKFDEIKTKNFKKILDNLKITKSLVVLEGGNDKVVFSARNIKDIKTAGVNELNVYDIMKYEKVLITKGAVKNVEEVYK
;
A
#
# COMPACT_ATOMS: atom_id res chain seq x y z
N MET A 1 -29.88 3.53 -2.49
CA MET A 1 -28.98 2.64 -3.24
C MET A 1 -28.19 3.47 -4.23
N ALA A 2 -26.87 3.42 -4.16
CA ALA A 2 -26.02 4.10 -5.14
C ALA A 2 -25.98 3.26 -6.42
N SER A 3 -26.33 3.84 -7.57
CA SER A 3 -26.21 3.19 -8.88
C SER A 3 -25.00 3.76 -9.61
N VAL A 4 -24.19 2.87 -10.21
CA VAL A 4 -22.97 3.23 -10.95
C VAL A 4 -23.07 2.70 -12.38
N ASN A 5 -22.59 3.50 -13.34
CA ASN A 5 -22.58 3.10 -14.74
C ASN A 5 -21.54 1.99 -14.98
N VAL A 6 -21.91 1.01 -15.78
CA VAL A 6 -21.05 -0.09 -16.24
C VAL A 6 -20.54 0.24 -17.64
N TYR A 7 -19.24 0.18 -17.82
CA TYR A 7 -18.56 0.48 -19.08
C TYR A 7 -18.07 -0.79 -19.78
N SER A 8 -18.06 -0.77 -21.11
CA SER A 8 -17.35 -1.77 -21.91
C SER A 8 -15.84 -1.46 -21.96
N ILE A 9 -15.06 -2.38 -22.49
CA ILE A 9 -13.61 -2.20 -22.77
C ILE A 9 -13.36 -1.00 -23.72
N ASP A 10 -14.32 -0.67 -24.56
CA ASP A 10 -14.24 0.47 -25.48
C ASP A 10 -14.65 1.82 -24.86
N GLY A 11 -14.97 1.84 -23.57
CA GLY A 11 -15.39 3.06 -22.86
C GLY A 11 -16.85 3.48 -23.09
N LYS A 12 -17.67 2.62 -23.69
CA LYS A 12 -19.11 2.87 -23.90
C LYS A 12 -19.89 2.40 -22.67
N GLU A 13 -20.94 3.13 -22.31
CA GLU A 13 -21.87 2.72 -21.27
C GLU A 13 -22.73 1.54 -21.74
N VAL A 14 -22.71 0.45 -21.00
CA VAL A 14 -23.46 -0.78 -21.30
C VAL A 14 -24.73 -0.88 -20.44
N GLY A 15 -24.68 -0.33 -19.23
CA GLY A 15 -25.79 -0.42 -18.28
C GLY A 15 -25.48 0.22 -16.94
N LYS A 16 -26.31 -0.08 -15.95
CA LYS A 16 -26.11 0.36 -14.56
C LYS A 16 -26.11 -0.85 -13.63
N ILE A 17 -25.39 -0.75 -12.55
CA ILE A 17 -25.40 -1.71 -11.46
C ILE A 17 -25.77 -1.00 -10.17
N ASP A 18 -26.68 -1.59 -9.39
CA ASP A 18 -27.03 -1.10 -8.08
C ASP A 18 -26.09 -1.72 -7.05
N LEU A 19 -25.51 -0.86 -6.21
CA LEU A 19 -24.56 -1.24 -5.18
C LEU A 19 -25.26 -1.42 -3.83
N ASN A 20 -24.79 -2.38 -3.05
CA ASN A 20 -25.35 -2.65 -1.72
C ASN A 20 -24.95 -1.53 -0.72
N ASP A 21 -25.96 -0.84 -0.16
CA ASP A 21 -25.75 0.24 0.80
C ASP A 21 -25.03 -0.20 2.09
N ALA A 22 -25.11 -1.48 2.46
CA ALA A 22 -24.41 -2.02 3.63
C ALA A 22 -22.87 -2.03 3.47
N ILE A 23 -22.38 -1.84 2.23
CA ILE A 23 -20.95 -1.84 1.90
C ILE A 23 -20.52 -0.50 1.29
N PHE A 24 -21.30 0.02 0.34
CA PHE A 24 -20.98 1.23 -0.43
C PHE A 24 -21.73 2.49 0.02
N GLY A 25 -22.63 2.36 1.01
CA GLY A 25 -23.44 3.46 1.56
C GLY A 25 -23.19 3.75 3.02
N VAL A 26 -22.11 3.26 3.62
CA VAL A 26 -21.78 3.42 5.03
C VAL A 26 -21.30 4.85 5.32
N GLU A 27 -21.52 5.35 6.54
CA GLU A 27 -20.93 6.62 6.99
C GLU A 27 -19.39 6.53 6.95
N VAL A 28 -18.76 7.52 6.30
CA VAL A 28 -17.29 7.56 6.15
C VAL A 28 -16.66 7.98 7.47
N ASN A 29 -15.80 7.10 8.02
CA ASN A 29 -15.06 7.38 9.23
C ASN A 29 -13.57 7.65 8.90
N GLU A 30 -13.21 8.93 8.82
CA GLU A 30 -11.86 9.38 8.47
C GLU A 30 -10.80 8.89 9.46
N HIS A 31 -11.12 8.83 10.76
CA HIS A 31 -10.19 8.35 11.77
C HIS A 31 -9.82 6.87 11.54
N LEU A 32 -10.79 6.02 11.20
CA LEU A 32 -10.54 4.62 10.89
C LEU A 32 -9.76 4.44 9.58
N LEU A 33 -10.03 5.27 8.57
CA LEU A 33 -9.26 5.28 7.32
C LEU A 33 -7.79 5.63 7.60
N HIS A 34 -7.54 6.68 8.39
CA HIS A 34 -6.19 7.06 8.79
C HIS A 34 -5.50 5.96 9.59
N LYS A 35 -6.17 5.39 10.60
CA LYS A 35 -5.65 4.30 11.44
C LYS A 35 -5.27 3.08 10.57
N ALA A 36 -6.14 2.65 9.66
CA ALA A 36 -5.88 1.53 8.75
C ALA A 36 -4.68 1.80 7.84
N ARG A 37 -4.58 3.02 7.27
CA ARG A 37 -3.43 3.41 6.45
C ARG A 37 -2.12 3.36 7.23
N VAL A 38 -2.07 3.92 8.43
CA VAL A 38 -0.88 3.91 9.29
C VAL A 38 -0.49 2.48 9.64
N THR A 39 -1.45 1.63 10.02
CA THR A 39 -1.23 0.22 10.33
C THR A 39 -0.59 -0.51 9.15
N ILE A 40 -1.14 -0.38 7.95
CA ILE A 40 -0.61 -1.04 6.75
C ILE A 40 0.82 -0.56 6.43
N LEU A 41 1.07 0.76 6.50
CA LEU A 41 2.38 1.32 6.24
C LEU A 41 3.42 0.90 7.30
N SER A 42 3.00 0.77 8.57
CA SER A 42 3.86 0.30 9.65
C SER A 42 4.24 -1.17 9.45
N ASN A 43 3.26 -2.03 9.13
CA ASN A 43 3.47 -3.47 8.93
C ASN A 43 4.31 -3.79 7.67
N ASN A 44 4.37 -2.88 6.72
CA ASN A 44 5.24 -3.01 5.55
C ASN A 44 6.71 -2.69 5.84
N ARG A 45 7.04 -2.18 7.04
CA ARG A 45 8.42 -1.84 7.41
C ARG A 45 9.14 -3.09 7.91
N GLN A 46 10.24 -3.45 7.27
CA GLN A 46 11.05 -4.62 7.64
C GLN A 46 11.82 -4.43 8.96
N GLY A 47 12.13 -3.22 9.37
CA GLY A 47 12.74 -2.91 10.65
C GLY A 47 14.20 -3.39 10.85
N THR A 48 14.94 -3.69 9.80
CA THR A 48 16.29 -4.28 9.85
C THR A 48 17.42 -3.27 10.00
N GLN A 49 17.09 -1.98 10.22
CA GLN A 49 18.11 -0.95 10.41
C GLN A 49 18.98 -1.24 11.65
N LYS A 50 20.29 -1.21 11.48
CA LYS A 50 21.25 -1.38 12.56
C LYS A 50 22.47 -0.48 12.35
N GLN A 51 22.88 0.18 13.42
CA GLN A 51 24.14 0.92 13.50
C GLN A 51 25.04 0.27 14.56
N LYS A 52 26.35 0.37 14.38
CA LYS A 52 27.31 -0.20 15.32
C LYS A 52 27.46 0.69 16.54
N THR A 53 27.30 0.09 17.71
CA THR A 53 27.64 0.71 18.98
C THR A 53 29.17 0.73 19.17
N ARG A 54 29.63 1.47 20.12
CA ARG A 54 31.08 1.59 20.42
C ARG A 54 31.75 0.23 20.69
N SER A 55 31.04 -0.76 21.19
CA SER A 55 31.56 -2.12 21.42
C SER A 55 31.65 -2.95 20.15
N GLU A 56 30.78 -2.67 19.15
CA GLU A 56 30.70 -3.41 17.90
C GLU A 56 31.61 -2.87 16.80
N VAL A 57 32.07 -1.62 16.92
CA VAL A 57 33.00 -1.03 15.96
C VAL A 57 34.34 -1.73 16.05
N SER A 58 34.94 -2.11 14.92
CA SER A 58 36.26 -2.70 14.83
C SER A 58 37.37 -1.68 15.22
N GLY A 59 38.45 -2.14 15.80
CA GLY A 59 39.59 -1.29 16.22
C GLY A 59 39.54 -0.91 17.71
N GLY A 60 40.29 0.05 18.17
CA GLY A 60 40.41 0.43 19.59
C GLY A 60 41.27 -0.55 20.40
N GLY A 61 40.93 -0.80 21.64
CA GLY A 61 41.69 -1.70 22.54
C GLY A 61 42.88 -1.01 23.21
N LYS A 62 43.66 -0.25 22.47
CA LYS A 62 44.76 0.54 23.03
C LYS A 62 44.27 1.95 23.35
N LYS A 63 44.65 2.48 24.53
CA LYS A 63 44.42 3.87 24.91
C LYS A 63 45.24 4.78 23.97
N PRO A 64 44.63 5.83 23.34
CA PRO A 64 45.33 6.69 22.36
C PRO A 64 46.58 7.34 22.91
N TRP A 65 46.56 7.82 24.16
CA TRP A 65 47.69 8.42 24.87
C TRP A 65 47.56 8.26 26.37
N ARG A 66 48.66 8.54 27.11
CA ARG A 66 48.66 8.48 28.56
C ARG A 66 47.72 9.50 29.20
N GLN A 67 47.25 9.24 30.43
CA GLN A 67 46.23 9.99 31.14
C GLN A 67 46.60 11.46 31.42
N LYS A 68 47.87 11.76 31.64
CA LYS A 68 48.39 13.08 31.96
C LYS A 68 49.69 13.34 31.19
N GLY A 69 50.13 14.61 31.08
CA GLY A 69 51.42 15.01 30.52
C GLY A 69 51.50 14.98 28.99
N THR A 70 50.38 15.06 28.24
CA THR A 70 50.38 15.15 26.79
C THR A 70 49.82 16.47 26.28
N GLY A 71 49.24 17.31 27.14
CA GLY A 71 48.54 18.55 26.70
C GLY A 71 47.21 18.30 26.03
N ASN A 72 46.89 17.06 25.70
CA ASN A 72 45.64 16.69 24.98
C ASN A 72 44.51 16.35 25.95
N ALA A 73 43.24 16.44 25.46
CA ALA A 73 42.11 15.98 26.23
C ALA A 73 42.21 14.48 26.53
N ARG A 74 41.71 14.08 27.69
CA ARG A 74 41.77 12.67 28.14
C ARG A 74 40.87 11.80 27.26
N GLN A 75 41.42 10.74 26.68
CA GLN A 75 40.69 9.78 25.81
C GLN A 75 40.99 8.34 26.25
N GLY A 76 39.91 7.53 26.25
CA GLY A 76 40.02 6.11 26.59
C GLY A 76 40.03 5.18 25.37
N SER A 77 39.37 5.57 24.29
CA SER A 77 39.28 4.75 23.09
C SER A 77 39.00 5.63 21.87
N ILE A 78 39.55 5.25 20.74
CA ILE A 78 39.25 5.86 19.42
C ILE A 78 37.87 5.47 18.89
N ARG A 79 37.20 4.47 19.50
CA ARG A 79 35.84 4.07 19.15
C ARG A 79 34.74 4.89 19.85
N ALA A 80 35.13 5.82 20.73
CA ALA A 80 34.18 6.63 21.47
C ALA A 80 33.34 7.49 20.47
N PRO A 81 32.09 7.83 20.79
CA PRO A 81 31.17 8.49 19.84
C PRO A 81 31.66 9.85 19.36
N GLN A 82 32.47 10.54 20.12
CA GLN A 82 33.06 11.83 19.75
C GLN A 82 34.15 11.70 18.67
N TRP A 83 34.63 10.50 18.39
CA TRP A 83 35.66 10.26 17.40
C TRP A 83 35.02 9.96 16.03
N LYS A 84 35.62 10.50 14.97
CA LYS A 84 35.25 10.17 13.60
C LYS A 84 35.49 8.67 13.35
N GLY A 85 34.42 7.96 12.95
CA GLY A 85 34.46 6.49 12.82
C GLY A 85 34.24 5.74 14.15
N GLY A 86 33.94 6.41 15.24
CA GLY A 86 33.52 5.78 16.51
C GLY A 86 32.07 5.24 16.40
N GLY A 87 31.66 4.57 17.50
CA GLY A 87 30.29 4.02 17.57
C GLY A 87 29.23 5.08 17.79
N VAL A 88 27.99 4.76 17.45
CA VAL A 88 26.83 5.64 17.66
C VAL A 88 26.25 5.40 19.04
N VAL A 89 26.00 6.48 19.81
CA VAL A 89 25.23 6.42 21.06
C VAL A 89 23.75 6.33 20.67
N PHE A 90 22.93 5.57 21.37
CA PHE A 90 21.53 5.35 21.00
C PHE A 90 21.36 4.94 19.52
N ALA A 91 22.24 4.05 19.06
CA ALA A 91 22.19 3.51 17.70
C ALA A 91 20.85 2.87 17.40
N ALA A 92 20.38 3.04 16.18
CA ALA A 92 19.20 2.32 15.72
C ALA A 92 19.48 0.81 15.76
N VAL A 93 18.59 0.05 16.37
CA VAL A 93 18.60 -1.42 16.43
C VAL A 93 17.42 -1.99 15.64
N PRO A 94 17.52 -3.24 15.14
CA PRO A 94 16.39 -3.91 14.53
C PRO A 94 15.21 -3.94 15.51
N ARG A 95 14.04 -3.60 15.03
CA ARG A 95 12.81 -3.66 15.82
C ARG A 95 11.62 -4.00 14.94
N ASP A 96 10.64 -4.58 15.56
CA ASP A 96 9.34 -4.83 14.95
C ASP A 96 8.50 -3.55 14.93
N TYR A 97 7.81 -3.33 13.81
CA TYR A 97 6.89 -2.21 13.60
C TYR A 97 5.44 -2.68 13.44
N ASP A 98 5.17 -3.96 13.66
CA ASP A 98 3.83 -4.50 13.52
C ASP A 98 2.84 -3.81 14.45
N MET A 99 1.71 -3.45 13.88
CA MET A 99 0.59 -2.84 14.57
C MET A 99 -0.67 -3.62 14.29
N ASP A 100 -1.43 -3.90 15.34
CA ASP A 100 -2.71 -4.57 15.22
C ASP A 100 -3.89 -3.61 15.16
N MET A 101 -4.90 -4.03 14.43
CA MET A 101 -6.19 -3.37 14.32
C MET A 101 -7.30 -4.40 14.43
N ASN A 102 -8.36 -4.10 15.19
CA ASN A 102 -9.47 -5.03 15.40
C ASN A 102 -10.16 -5.41 14.07
N LYS A 103 -10.61 -6.67 13.95
CA LYS A 103 -11.26 -7.16 12.72
C LYS A 103 -12.48 -6.34 12.30
N LYS A 104 -13.31 -5.91 13.27
CA LYS A 104 -14.47 -5.05 13.01
C LYS A 104 -14.06 -3.67 12.48
N GLU A 105 -13.01 -3.07 13.06
CA GLU A 105 -12.46 -1.80 12.60
C GLU A 105 -11.88 -1.90 11.17
N LYS A 106 -11.13 -2.97 10.88
CA LYS A 106 -10.59 -3.22 9.52
C LYS A 106 -11.70 -3.29 8.48
N ARG A 107 -12.78 -4.03 8.77
CA ARG A 107 -13.94 -4.14 7.88
C ARG A 107 -14.66 -2.80 7.68
N LEU A 108 -14.90 -2.06 8.77
CA LEU A 108 -15.54 -0.75 8.69
C LEU A 108 -14.69 0.26 7.93
N ALA A 109 -13.37 0.26 8.13
CA ALA A 109 -12.45 1.09 7.37
C ALA A 109 -12.50 0.81 5.87
N LEU A 110 -12.54 -0.48 5.48
CA LEU A 110 -12.65 -0.86 4.07
C LEU A 110 -13.99 -0.42 3.46
N LYS A 111 -15.12 -0.63 4.16
CA LYS A 111 -16.44 -0.16 3.73
C LYS A 111 -16.46 1.35 3.58
N SER A 112 -15.88 2.09 4.55
CA SER A 112 -15.75 3.55 4.47
C SER A 112 -14.91 4.00 3.26
N ALA A 113 -13.81 3.29 2.94
CA ALA A 113 -12.99 3.59 1.77
C ALA A 113 -13.75 3.39 0.45
N LEU A 114 -14.46 2.28 0.32
CA LEU A 114 -15.29 1.99 -0.87
C LEU A 114 -16.43 3.00 -1.01
N THR A 115 -17.09 3.36 0.09
CA THR A 115 -18.14 4.40 0.08
C THR A 115 -17.59 5.74 -0.37
N ASN A 116 -16.39 6.12 0.10
CA ASN A 116 -15.75 7.36 -0.33
C ASN A 116 -15.45 7.35 -1.84
N CYS A 117 -14.94 6.23 -2.38
CA CYS A 117 -14.72 6.09 -3.83
C CYS A 117 -16.00 6.27 -4.64
N VAL A 118 -17.14 5.79 -4.15
CA VAL A 118 -18.43 5.98 -4.83
C VAL A 118 -18.88 7.43 -4.77
N LYS A 119 -18.77 8.08 -3.60
CA LYS A 119 -19.13 9.50 -3.41
C LYS A 119 -18.32 10.43 -4.30
N ASP A 120 -17.02 10.15 -4.45
CA ASP A 120 -16.09 10.94 -5.26
C ASP A 120 -16.17 10.61 -6.77
N ASN A 121 -17.05 9.69 -7.20
CA ASN A 121 -17.13 9.18 -8.57
C ASN A 121 -15.80 8.58 -9.07
N ASN A 122 -15.04 7.95 -8.18
CA ASN A 122 -13.76 7.31 -8.46
C ASN A 122 -13.89 5.80 -8.69
N LEU A 123 -15.09 5.22 -8.50
CA LEU A 123 -15.37 3.84 -8.80
C LEU A 123 -15.83 3.70 -10.26
N VAL A 124 -15.07 2.96 -11.07
CA VAL A 124 -15.37 2.65 -12.47
C VAL A 124 -15.65 1.15 -12.58
N VAL A 125 -16.87 0.80 -12.97
CA VAL A 125 -17.26 -0.61 -13.16
C VAL A 125 -17.14 -0.99 -14.62
N VAL A 126 -16.45 -2.10 -14.92
CA VAL A 126 -16.32 -2.66 -16.27
C VAL A 126 -17.02 -4.02 -16.31
N ASP A 127 -17.68 -4.30 -17.42
CA ASP A 127 -18.45 -5.54 -17.58
C ASP A 127 -17.53 -6.77 -17.46
N GLU A 128 -16.59 -6.95 -18.38
CA GLU A 128 -15.60 -8.02 -18.35
C GLU A 128 -14.23 -7.52 -18.84
N LEU A 129 -13.16 -8.04 -18.20
CA LEU A 129 -11.77 -7.87 -18.63
C LEU A 129 -11.23 -9.24 -19.03
N LYS A 130 -11.27 -9.58 -20.31
CA LYS A 130 -10.71 -10.82 -20.85
C LYS A 130 -9.71 -10.52 -21.95
N PHE A 131 -8.54 -11.17 -21.88
CA PHE A 131 -7.52 -11.10 -22.91
C PHE A 131 -7.18 -12.50 -23.43
N ASP A 132 -7.08 -12.62 -24.74
CA ASP A 132 -6.62 -13.86 -25.37
C ASP A 132 -5.11 -14.01 -25.24
N GLU A 133 -4.38 -12.89 -25.33
CA GLU A 133 -2.93 -12.81 -25.26
C GLU A 133 -2.44 -11.83 -24.19
N ILE A 134 -1.27 -12.11 -23.61
CA ILE A 134 -0.59 -11.24 -22.64
C ILE A 134 0.10 -10.12 -23.40
N LYS A 135 -0.53 -8.94 -23.48
CA LYS A 135 0.02 -7.73 -24.14
C LYS A 135 -0.31 -6.45 -23.37
N THR A 136 0.73 -5.72 -22.96
CA THR A 136 0.59 -4.43 -22.26
C THR A 136 -0.10 -3.36 -23.12
N LYS A 137 0.11 -3.42 -24.45
CA LYS A 137 -0.50 -2.50 -25.41
C LYS A 137 -2.04 -2.56 -25.37
N ASN A 138 -2.59 -3.76 -25.24
CA ASN A 138 -4.05 -3.95 -25.18
C ASN A 138 -4.62 -3.35 -23.90
N PHE A 139 -3.95 -3.58 -22.76
CA PHE A 139 -4.38 -3.00 -21.48
C PHE A 139 -4.29 -1.47 -21.48
N LYS A 140 -3.20 -0.91 -22.06
CA LYS A 140 -3.04 0.54 -22.19
C LYS A 140 -4.16 1.18 -23.02
N LYS A 141 -4.56 0.56 -24.12
CA LYS A 141 -5.72 1.05 -24.93
C LYS A 141 -6.99 1.15 -24.10
N ILE A 142 -7.28 0.17 -23.22
CA ILE A 142 -8.46 0.21 -22.36
C ILE A 142 -8.38 1.38 -21.37
N LEU A 143 -7.22 1.61 -20.77
CA LEU A 143 -7.00 2.74 -19.87
C LEU A 143 -7.19 4.09 -20.58
N ASP A 144 -6.66 4.20 -21.80
CA ASP A 144 -6.82 5.39 -22.65
C ASP A 144 -8.29 5.63 -23.02
N ASN A 145 -9.04 4.58 -23.39
CA ASN A 145 -10.47 4.64 -23.69
C ASN A 145 -11.31 5.11 -22.47
N LEU A 146 -10.96 4.62 -21.27
CA LEU A 146 -11.61 4.98 -20.02
C LEU A 146 -11.06 6.29 -19.40
N LYS A 147 -10.06 6.91 -20.03
CA LYS A 147 -9.36 8.12 -19.54
C LYS A 147 -8.82 7.98 -18.12
N ILE A 148 -8.21 6.84 -17.83
CA ILE A 148 -7.68 6.50 -16.52
C ILE A 148 -6.15 6.51 -16.58
N THR A 149 -5.51 7.26 -15.67
CA THR A 149 -4.05 7.36 -15.55
C THR A 149 -3.50 6.50 -14.42
N LYS A 150 -4.11 6.61 -13.23
CA LYS A 150 -3.70 5.87 -12.02
C LYS A 150 -4.88 5.08 -11.49
N SER A 151 -4.76 3.76 -11.46
CA SER A 151 -5.87 2.93 -10.99
C SER A 151 -5.46 1.67 -10.24
N LEU A 152 -6.31 1.31 -9.29
CA LEU A 152 -6.36 0.00 -8.70
C LEU A 152 -7.36 -0.84 -9.50
N VAL A 153 -6.91 -1.95 -10.07
CA VAL A 153 -7.74 -2.85 -10.89
C VAL A 153 -8.11 -4.05 -10.06
N VAL A 154 -9.39 -4.22 -9.78
CA VAL A 154 -9.94 -5.31 -8.95
C VAL A 154 -10.56 -6.37 -9.83
N LEU A 155 -10.07 -7.59 -9.72
CA LEU A 155 -10.44 -8.73 -10.54
C LEU A 155 -11.13 -9.82 -9.70
N GLU A 156 -11.97 -10.61 -10.34
CA GLU A 156 -12.68 -11.75 -9.70
C GLU A 156 -11.74 -12.87 -9.24
N GLY A 157 -10.59 -13.02 -9.89
CA GLY A 157 -9.67 -14.13 -9.75
C GLY A 157 -9.52 -14.92 -11.05
N GLY A 158 -8.40 -15.67 -11.18
CA GLY A 158 -8.14 -16.50 -12.37
C GLY A 158 -7.81 -15.76 -13.67
N ASN A 159 -7.67 -14.44 -13.63
CA ASN A 159 -7.38 -13.59 -14.80
C ASN A 159 -5.90 -13.27 -14.96
N ASP A 160 -5.02 -14.30 -14.89
CA ASP A 160 -3.57 -14.13 -14.96
C ASP A 160 -3.10 -13.34 -16.18
N LYS A 161 -3.76 -13.54 -17.34
CA LYS A 161 -3.44 -12.80 -18.57
C LYS A 161 -3.63 -11.29 -18.41
N VAL A 162 -4.66 -10.86 -17.67
CA VAL A 162 -4.90 -9.44 -17.36
C VAL A 162 -3.85 -8.92 -16.40
N VAL A 163 -3.55 -9.67 -15.34
CA VAL A 163 -2.52 -9.32 -14.33
C VAL A 163 -1.15 -9.14 -15.00
N PHE A 164 -0.73 -10.10 -15.84
CA PHE A 164 0.56 -10.02 -16.54
C PHE A 164 0.60 -8.89 -17.58
N SER A 165 -0.53 -8.55 -18.19
CA SER A 165 -0.62 -7.42 -19.12
C SER A 165 -0.56 -6.06 -18.42
N ALA A 166 -1.04 -5.97 -17.17
CA ALA A 166 -1.12 -4.73 -16.41
C ALA A 166 0.14 -4.44 -15.59
N ARG A 167 0.82 -5.46 -15.03
CA ARG A 167 1.86 -5.31 -14.00
C ARG A 167 3.05 -4.43 -14.38
N ASN A 168 3.35 -4.30 -15.69
CA ASN A 168 4.46 -3.46 -16.18
C ASN A 168 4.07 -1.99 -16.39
N ILE A 169 2.79 -1.65 -16.25
CA ILE A 169 2.33 -0.27 -16.45
C ILE A 169 2.51 0.49 -15.15
N LYS A 170 3.22 1.61 -15.22
CA LYS A 170 3.41 2.51 -14.08
C LYS A 170 2.05 3.01 -13.58
N ASP A 171 1.94 3.18 -12.28
CA ASP A 171 0.76 3.71 -11.60
C ASP A 171 -0.53 2.84 -11.74
N ILE A 172 -0.38 1.58 -12.13
CA ILE A 172 -1.44 0.57 -12.13
C ILE A 172 -1.07 -0.56 -11.16
N LYS A 173 -2.04 -0.96 -10.34
CA LYS A 173 -1.94 -2.14 -9.48
C LYS A 173 -3.14 -3.04 -9.72
N THR A 174 -2.92 -4.32 -9.88
CA THR A 174 -3.97 -5.34 -9.89
C THR A 174 -4.09 -5.97 -8.52
N ALA A 175 -5.30 -6.26 -8.09
CA ALA A 175 -5.60 -6.94 -6.84
C ALA A 175 -6.81 -7.87 -7.01
N GLY A 176 -6.79 -8.99 -6.30
CA GLY A 176 -7.98 -9.81 -6.11
C GLY A 176 -8.91 -9.21 -5.06
N VAL A 177 -10.15 -9.70 -5.01
CA VAL A 177 -11.15 -9.24 -4.03
C VAL A 177 -10.65 -9.41 -2.59
N ASN A 178 -9.95 -10.52 -2.29
CA ASN A 178 -9.42 -10.80 -0.97
C ASN A 178 -8.17 -9.98 -0.59
N GLU A 179 -7.52 -9.35 -1.57
CA GLU A 179 -6.31 -8.53 -1.40
C GLU A 179 -6.63 -7.04 -1.25
N LEU A 180 -7.92 -6.69 -1.34
CA LEU A 180 -8.36 -5.31 -1.18
C LEU A 180 -7.96 -4.75 0.18
N ASN A 181 -7.29 -3.61 0.16
CA ASN A 181 -6.92 -2.90 1.37
C ASN A 181 -7.17 -1.38 1.25
N VAL A 182 -7.36 -0.75 2.39
CA VAL A 182 -7.67 0.68 2.48
C VAL A 182 -6.57 1.55 1.87
N TYR A 183 -5.30 1.17 2.07
CA TYR A 183 -4.15 1.92 1.55
C TYR A 183 -4.15 1.99 0.03
N ASP A 184 -4.37 0.87 -0.66
CA ASP A 184 -4.39 0.83 -2.12
C ASP A 184 -5.59 1.60 -2.67
N ILE A 185 -6.79 1.45 -2.08
CA ILE A 185 -7.98 2.19 -2.50
C ILE A 185 -7.74 3.72 -2.41
N MET A 186 -7.10 4.19 -1.34
CA MET A 186 -6.83 5.63 -1.14
C MET A 186 -5.62 6.15 -1.93
N LYS A 187 -4.71 5.27 -2.36
CA LYS A 187 -3.49 5.64 -3.09
C LYS A 187 -3.76 5.96 -4.56
N TYR A 188 -4.66 5.21 -5.17
CA TYR A 188 -5.00 5.35 -6.59
C TYR A 188 -6.17 6.30 -6.79
N GLU A 189 -6.14 7.06 -7.90
CA GLU A 189 -7.17 8.03 -8.22
C GLU A 189 -8.51 7.36 -8.59
N LYS A 190 -8.43 6.21 -9.25
CA LYS A 190 -9.61 5.46 -9.69
C LYS A 190 -9.51 3.99 -9.27
N VAL A 191 -10.64 3.42 -8.92
CA VAL A 191 -10.79 1.98 -8.69
C VAL A 191 -11.57 1.40 -9.86
N LEU A 192 -10.88 0.61 -10.69
CA LEU A 192 -11.47 -0.12 -11.80
C LEU A 192 -11.85 -1.51 -11.32
N ILE A 193 -13.13 -1.84 -11.32
CA ILE A 193 -13.62 -3.12 -10.81
C ILE A 193 -14.47 -3.83 -11.87
N THR A 194 -14.31 -5.15 -12.02
CA THR A 194 -15.18 -5.92 -12.89
C THR A 194 -16.55 -6.15 -12.25
N LYS A 195 -17.58 -6.28 -13.04
CA LYS A 195 -18.96 -6.53 -12.57
C LYS A 195 -19.07 -7.77 -11.66
N GLY A 196 -18.36 -8.84 -11.98
CA GLY A 196 -18.32 -10.02 -11.14
C GLY A 196 -17.54 -9.79 -9.85
N ALA A 197 -16.43 -9.01 -9.89
CA ALA A 197 -15.71 -8.66 -8.68
C ALA A 197 -16.55 -7.80 -7.71
N VAL A 198 -17.48 -6.96 -8.21
CA VAL A 198 -18.43 -6.24 -7.34
C VAL A 198 -19.28 -7.23 -6.55
N LYS A 199 -19.85 -8.25 -7.20
CA LYS A 199 -20.65 -9.29 -6.51
C LYS A 199 -19.83 -10.03 -5.47
N ASN A 200 -18.60 -10.41 -5.82
CA ASN A 200 -17.71 -11.10 -4.89
C ASN A 200 -17.33 -10.20 -3.68
N VAL A 201 -17.14 -8.90 -3.88
CA VAL A 201 -16.94 -7.94 -2.78
C VAL A 201 -18.16 -7.89 -1.88
N GLU A 202 -19.37 -7.90 -2.44
CA GLU A 202 -20.61 -7.90 -1.68
C GLU A 202 -20.80 -9.19 -0.86
N GLU A 203 -20.37 -10.34 -1.37
CA GLU A 203 -20.41 -11.59 -0.64
C GLU A 203 -19.38 -11.67 0.50
N VAL A 204 -18.15 -11.24 0.25
CA VAL A 204 -17.04 -11.32 1.21
C VAL A 204 -17.19 -10.32 2.37
N TYR A 205 -17.70 -9.12 2.09
CA TYR A 205 -17.76 -8.02 3.07
C TYR A 205 -19.17 -7.72 3.59
N LYS A 206 -20.14 -8.54 3.31
CA LYS A 206 -21.54 -8.43 3.78
C LYS A 206 -21.77 -8.45 5.30
#